data_a0fbd005acabf94af490272ca403d29b
#
_entry.id   a0fbd005acabf94af490272ca403d29b
#
_cell.length_a   1.000
_cell.length_b   1.000
_cell.length_c   1.000
_cell.angle_alpha   90.00
_cell.angle_beta   90.00
_cell.angle_gamma   90.00
#
_symmetry.space_group_name_H-M   'P 1'
#
loop_
_entity.id
_entity.type
_entity.pdbx_description
1 polymer ?
#
loop_
_entity_poly.entity_id
_entity_poly.type
_entity_poly.pdbx_seq_one_letter_code
_entity_poly.pdbx_strand_id
1 'polypeptide(L)'
;MTHRGLLRLAALAAALLLALPAPAVDVEETPGQSLGDPDYVAGKKAIAAEDWPRAIELLNKAALRDDNNADTHNLLGFAYRHAGDFERAFLHYHRALSLNPRHRGAHEYIGVAYLLQDNLAKAEEHLAALKQICLIPCEEYEDLEAEIARYRAQHAGRG
;
A
#
# COMPACT_ATOMS: atom_id res chain seq x y z
N MET A 1 46.74 65.38 -53.77
CA MET A 1 46.25 64.10 -54.29
C MET A 1 45.48 63.38 -53.19
N THR A 2 44.29 63.69 -53.07
CA THR A 2 43.02 62.96 -53.28
C THR A 2 43.09 61.46 -52.81
N HIS A 3 42.41 61.11 -51.73
CA HIS A 3 41.46 60.05 -51.85
C HIS A 3 40.42 60.11 -50.71
N ARG A 4 39.23 60.22 -51.16
CA ARG A 4 37.96 60.11 -50.42
C ARG A 4 37.79 58.69 -49.84
N GLY A 5 37.53 58.56 -48.60
CA GLY A 5 37.13 57.28 -47.98
C GLY A 5 35.73 57.42 -47.40
N LEU A 6 34.79 56.68 -47.95
CA LEU A 6 33.36 56.62 -47.58
C LEU A 6 33.10 56.17 -46.13
N LEU A 7 32.35 56.97 -45.43
CA LEU A 7 31.65 56.52 -44.26
C LEU A 7 30.58 55.45 -44.64
N ARG A 8 30.72 54.25 -44.06
CA ARG A 8 29.64 53.27 -44.07
C ARG A 8 29.02 53.28 -42.71
N LEU A 9 27.83 53.86 -42.62
CA LEU A 9 26.91 53.70 -41.47
C LEU A 9 26.41 52.25 -41.41
N ALA A 10 26.80 51.51 -40.39
CA ALA A 10 26.20 50.23 -40.04
C ALA A 10 25.03 50.50 -39.12
N ALA A 11 23.82 50.31 -39.64
CA ALA A 11 22.61 50.34 -38.85
C ALA A 11 22.50 49.05 -38.03
N LEU A 12 22.64 49.16 -36.70
CA LEU A 12 22.32 48.09 -35.80
C LEU A 12 20.79 47.99 -35.69
N ALA A 13 20.20 46.98 -36.30
CA ALA A 13 18.84 46.59 -36.06
C ALA A 13 18.78 45.79 -34.73
N ALA A 14 18.34 46.42 -33.67
CA ALA A 14 18.04 45.73 -32.42
C ALA A 14 16.72 44.94 -32.61
N ALA A 15 16.85 43.62 -32.80
CA ALA A 15 15.72 42.71 -32.78
C ALA A 15 15.22 42.56 -31.36
N LEU A 16 14.12 43.24 -31.02
CA LEU A 16 13.40 43.07 -29.77
C LEU A 16 12.64 41.73 -29.82
N LEU A 17 13.21 40.67 -29.26
CA LEU A 17 12.56 39.37 -29.04
C LEU A 17 11.50 39.58 -27.97
N LEU A 18 10.26 39.77 -28.39
CA LEU A 18 9.06 39.64 -27.53
C LEU A 18 8.96 38.17 -27.14
N ALA A 19 9.41 37.85 -25.93
CA ALA A 19 9.09 36.57 -25.28
C ALA A 19 7.60 36.53 -25.02
N LEU A 20 6.85 35.78 -25.82
CA LEU A 20 5.45 35.44 -25.54
C LEU A 20 5.45 34.55 -24.26
N PRO A 21 4.62 34.85 -23.26
CA PRO A 21 4.44 33.93 -22.15
C PRO A 21 3.94 32.60 -22.71
N ALA A 22 4.64 31.52 -22.40
CA ALA A 22 4.16 30.20 -22.68
C ALA A 22 2.81 30.02 -21.95
N PRO A 23 1.78 29.46 -22.63
CA PRO A 23 0.55 29.12 -21.93
C PRO A 23 0.89 28.20 -20.78
N ALA A 24 0.54 28.59 -19.56
CA ALA A 24 0.51 27.67 -18.43
C ALA A 24 -0.41 26.53 -18.87
N VAL A 25 0.16 25.33 -19.02
CA VAL A 25 -0.62 24.11 -19.16
C VAL A 25 -1.22 23.90 -17.77
N ASP A 26 -2.43 24.39 -17.56
CA ASP A 26 -3.26 23.89 -16.48
C ASP A 26 -3.42 22.40 -16.75
N VAL A 27 -2.68 21.59 -16.00
CA VAL A 27 -2.94 20.14 -15.94
C VAL A 27 -4.28 20.02 -15.24
N GLU A 28 -5.37 20.10 -16.01
CA GLU A 28 -6.66 19.64 -15.57
C GLU A 28 -6.45 18.18 -15.14
N GLU A 29 -6.42 17.97 -13.80
CA GLU A 29 -6.50 16.64 -13.23
C GLU A 29 -7.77 16.00 -13.77
N THR A 30 -7.61 15.13 -14.75
CA THR A 30 -8.72 14.36 -15.31
C THR A 30 -9.36 13.59 -14.15
N PRO A 31 -10.66 13.78 -13.85
CA PRO A 31 -11.34 12.97 -12.84
C PRO A 31 -11.47 11.56 -13.41
N GLY A 32 -10.52 10.68 -13.08
CA GLY A 32 -10.52 9.30 -13.60
C GLY A 32 -9.24 8.54 -13.38
N GLN A 33 -8.12 9.16 -13.05
CA GLN A 33 -7.01 8.45 -12.44
C GLN A 33 -7.26 8.44 -10.94
N SER A 34 -7.87 7.38 -10.47
CA SER A 34 -7.92 7.00 -9.06
C SER A 34 -6.48 6.78 -8.59
N LEU A 35 -5.79 7.86 -8.28
CA LEU A 35 -4.73 7.84 -7.29
C LEU A 35 -5.43 7.29 -6.05
N GLY A 36 -5.10 6.07 -5.64
CA GLY A 36 -5.84 5.35 -4.60
C GLY A 36 -6.09 6.24 -3.38
N ASP A 37 -7.15 5.96 -2.65
CA ASP A 37 -7.56 6.76 -1.48
C ASP A 37 -6.35 7.30 -0.72
N PRO A 38 -6.22 8.63 -0.51
CA PRO A 38 -5.02 9.24 0.05
C PRO A 38 -4.72 8.75 1.47
N ASP A 39 -5.77 8.47 2.28
CA ASP A 39 -5.59 7.93 3.62
C ASP A 39 -5.18 6.45 3.58
N TYR A 40 -5.64 5.67 2.58
CA TYR A 40 -5.14 4.32 2.36
C TYR A 40 -3.64 4.32 2.04
N VAL A 41 -3.21 5.18 1.12
CA VAL A 41 -1.78 5.32 0.76
C VAL A 41 -0.95 5.79 1.95
N ALA A 42 -1.45 6.78 2.70
CA ALA A 42 -0.77 7.28 3.89
C ALA A 42 -0.75 6.24 5.03
N GLY A 43 -1.81 5.44 5.18
CA GLY A 43 -1.89 4.33 6.12
C GLY A 43 -0.85 3.24 5.82
N LYS A 44 -0.64 2.89 4.55
CA LYS A 44 0.45 1.98 4.14
C LYS A 44 1.83 2.53 4.49
N LYS A 45 2.06 3.83 4.33
CA LYS A 45 3.32 4.46 4.73
C LYS A 45 3.51 4.42 6.25
N ALA A 46 2.45 4.62 7.03
CA ALA A 46 2.50 4.50 8.48
C ALA A 46 2.80 3.06 8.92
N ILE A 47 2.24 2.03 8.24
CA ILE A 47 2.60 0.61 8.46
C ILE A 47 4.08 0.39 8.21
N ALA A 48 4.61 0.88 7.10
CA ALA A 48 6.03 0.74 6.77
C ALA A 48 6.97 1.46 7.76
N ALA A 49 6.46 2.48 8.46
CA ALA A 49 7.14 3.18 9.55
C ALA A 49 6.86 2.57 10.94
N GLU A 50 6.10 1.48 11.02
CA GLU A 50 5.64 0.84 12.26
C GLU A 50 4.86 1.79 13.19
N ASP A 51 4.32 2.88 12.64
CA ASP A 51 3.44 3.80 13.37
C ASP A 51 2.00 3.26 13.36
N TRP A 52 1.77 2.26 14.23
CA TRP A 52 0.50 1.55 14.31
C TRP A 52 -0.69 2.45 14.64
N PRO A 53 -0.60 3.39 15.61
CA PRO A 53 -1.69 4.31 15.89
C PRO A 53 -2.05 5.17 14.67
N ARG A 54 -1.06 5.67 13.95
CA ARG A 54 -1.28 6.49 12.76
C ARG A 54 -1.83 5.67 11.60
N ALA A 55 -1.33 4.43 11.41
CA ALA A 55 -1.85 3.52 10.41
C ALA A 55 -3.34 3.23 10.65
N ILE A 56 -3.72 2.90 11.88
CA ILE A 56 -5.11 2.65 12.28
C ILE A 56 -6.00 3.87 12.03
N GLU A 57 -5.56 5.07 12.41
CA GLU A 57 -6.32 6.31 12.17
C GLU A 57 -6.62 6.50 10.69
N LEU A 58 -5.59 6.42 9.85
CA LEU A 58 -5.68 6.69 8.42
C LEU A 58 -6.50 5.61 7.69
N LEU A 59 -6.24 4.34 7.98
CA LEU A 59 -6.97 3.25 7.35
C LEU A 59 -8.46 3.20 7.77
N ASN A 60 -8.79 3.61 8.99
CA ASN A 60 -10.19 3.80 9.39
C ASN A 60 -10.88 4.90 8.58
N LYS A 61 -10.19 6.02 8.29
CA LYS A 61 -10.73 7.07 7.41
C LYS A 61 -10.97 6.54 6.00
N ALA A 62 -10.05 5.72 5.47
CA ALA A 62 -10.23 5.08 4.18
C ALA A 62 -11.43 4.11 4.19
N ALA A 63 -11.57 3.28 5.23
CA ALA A 63 -12.69 2.35 5.39
C ALA A 63 -14.05 3.06 5.52
N LEU A 64 -14.09 4.24 6.15
CA LEU A 64 -15.32 5.05 6.22
C LEU A 64 -15.77 5.55 4.84
N ARG A 65 -14.88 5.72 3.89
CA ARG A 65 -15.22 6.11 2.51
C ARG A 65 -15.56 4.92 1.62
N ASP A 66 -14.89 3.80 1.84
CA ASP A 66 -15.13 2.54 1.11
C ASP A 66 -14.98 1.34 2.05
N ASP A 67 -16.09 0.95 2.69
CA ASP A 67 -16.15 -0.23 3.58
C ASP A 67 -16.11 -1.56 2.80
N ASN A 68 -16.13 -1.53 1.47
CA ASN A 68 -16.06 -2.73 0.64
C ASN A 68 -14.65 -3.02 0.09
N ASN A 69 -13.65 -2.28 0.53
CA ASN A 69 -12.26 -2.50 0.15
C ASN A 69 -11.62 -3.56 1.07
N ALA A 70 -11.46 -4.78 0.55
CA ALA A 70 -10.87 -5.89 1.30
C ALA A 70 -9.41 -5.62 1.73
N ASP A 71 -8.63 -4.92 0.89
CA ASP A 71 -7.24 -4.57 1.21
C ASP A 71 -7.17 -3.61 2.40
N THR A 72 -8.07 -2.63 2.48
CA THR A 72 -8.14 -1.70 3.62
C THR A 72 -8.42 -2.44 4.91
N HIS A 73 -9.37 -3.38 4.91
CA HIS A 73 -9.67 -4.19 6.09
C HIS A 73 -8.52 -5.13 6.43
N ASN A 74 -7.85 -5.74 5.45
CA ASN A 74 -6.66 -6.55 5.70
C ASN A 74 -5.56 -5.74 6.40
N LEU A 75 -5.28 -4.52 5.94
CA LEU A 75 -4.27 -3.65 6.54
C LEU A 75 -4.69 -3.13 7.93
N LEU A 76 -5.98 -2.89 8.17
CA LEU A 76 -6.50 -2.58 9.52
C LEU A 76 -6.27 -3.76 10.47
N GLY A 77 -6.59 -4.98 10.04
CA GLY A 77 -6.30 -6.19 10.81
C GLY A 77 -4.83 -6.31 11.16
N PHE A 78 -3.95 -6.07 10.19
CA PHE A 78 -2.51 -6.08 10.38
C PHE A 78 -2.05 -5.03 11.41
N ALA A 79 -2.50 -3.78 11.28
CA ALA A 79 -2.12 -2.70 12.18
C ALA A 79 -2.64 -2.94 13.61
N TYR A 80 -3.90 -3.39 13.77
CA TYR A 80 -4.45 -3.74 15.10
C TYR A 80 -3.71 -4.91 15.74
N ARG A 81 -3.35 -5.94 14.98
CA ARG A 81 -2.54 -7.06 15.50
C ARG A 81 -1.21 -6.58 16.05
N HIS A 82 -0.49 -5.72 15.33
CA HIS A 82 0.77 -5.15 15.78
C HIS A 82 0.61 -4.18 16.96
N ALA A 83 -0.54 -3.51 17.07
CA ALA A 83 -0.90 -2.72 18.26
C ALA A 83 -1.32 -3.58 19.46
N GLY A 84 -1.37 -4.91 19.32
CA GLY A 84 -1.78 -5.84 20.39
C GLY A 84 -3.29 -6.01 20.55
N ASP A 85 -4.10 -5.41 19.70
CA ASP A 85 -5.55 -5.51 19.72
C ASP A 85 -6.04 -6.62 18.79
N PHE A 86 -5.97 -7.83 19.30
CA PHE A 86 -6.36 -9.02 18.54
C PHE A 86 -7.85 -9.09 18.25
N GLU A 87 -8.70 -8.53 19.12
CA GLU A 87 -10.14 -8.54 18.90
C GLU A 87 -10.50 -7.76 17.63
N ARG A 88 -10.02 -6.51 17.51
CA ARG A 88 -10.24 -5.70 16.33
C ARG A 88 -9.48 -6.24 15.10
N ALA A 89 -8.31 -6.83 15.30
CA ALA A 89 -7.57 -7.46 14.21
C ALA A 89 -8.41 -8.57 13.55
N PHE A 90 -8.97 -9.50 14.34
CA PHE A 90 -9.82 -10.57 13.80
C PHE A 90 -11.09 -10.03 13.15
N LEU A 91 -11.73 -9.01 13.73
CA LEU A 91 -12.90 -8.37 13.12
C LEU A 91 -12.59 -7.91 11.68
N HIS A 92 -11.48 -7.21 11.51
CA HIS A 92 -11.10 -6.67 10.21
C HIS A 92 -10.62 -7.76 9.24
N TYR A 93 -9.85 -8.76 9.67
CA TYR A 93 -9.48 -9.88 8.81
C TYR A 93 -10.71 -10.67 8.32
N HIS A 94 -11.67 -10.93 9.20
CA HIS A 94 -12.91 -11.58 8.80
C HIS A 94 -13.72 -10.72 7.82
N ARG A 95 -13.73 -9.40 7.99
CA ARG A 95 -14.36 -8.50 7.02
C ARG A 95 -13.65 -8.58 5.68
N ALA A 96 -12.32 -8.55 5.63
CA ALA A 96 -11.55 -8.71 4.40
C ALA A 96 -11.90 -10.01 3.68
N LEU A 97 -11.95 -11.14 4.41
CA LEU A 97 -12.29 -12.44 3.86
C LEU A 97 -13.76 -12.57 3.45
N SER A 98 -14.67 -11.85 4.10
CA SER A 98 -16.08 -11.79 3.69
C SER A 98 -16.26 -11.04 2.36
N LEU A 99 -15.44 -10.03 2.11
CA LEU A 99 -15.42 -9.24 0.87
C LEU A 99 -14.69 -9.98 -0.25
N ASN A 100 -13.57 -10.59 0.07
CA ASN A 100 -12.76 -11.39 -0.86
C ASN A 100 -12.32 -12.71 -0.22
N PRO A 101 -13.07 -13.80 -0.37
CA PRO A 101 -12.72 -15.11 0.21
C PRO A 101 -11.40 -15.70 -0.33
N ARG A 102 -10.81 -15.11 -1.36
CA ARG A 102 -9.53 -15.53 -1.94
C ARG A 102 -8.40 -14.52 -1.67
N HIS A 103 -8.58 -13.64 -0.70
CA HIS A 103 -7.60 -12.63 -0.34
C HIS A 103 -6.39 -13.26 0.35
N ARG A 104 -5.31 -13.49 -0.39
CA ARG A 104 -4.12 -14.22 0.09
C ARG A 104 -3.53 -13.60 1.35
N GLY A 105 -3.21 -12.30 1.34
CA GLY A 105 -2.65 -11.62 2.51
C GLY A 105 -3.55 -11.67 3.75
N ALA A 106 -4.89 -11.69 3.59
CA ALA A 106 -5.78 -11.85 4.74
C ALA A 106 -5.73 -13.27 5.32
N HIS A 107 -5.63 -14.31 4.48
CA HIS A 107 -5.42 -15.67 4.96
C HIS A 107 -4.07 -15.84 5.68
N GLU A 108 -3.00 -15.28 5.15
CA GLU A 108 -1.68 -15.28 5.79
C GLU A 108 -1.74 -14.57 7.15
N TYR A 109 -2.19 -13.31 7.18
CA TYR A 109 -2.10 -12.49 8.40
C TYR A 109 -3.03 -12.96 9.51
N ILE A 110 -4.23 -13.46 9.19
CA ILE A 110 -5.12 -14.04 10.20
C ILE A 110 -4.56 -15.38 10.71
N GLY A 111 -3.90 -16.17 9.83
CA GLY A 111 -3.20 -17.38 10.24
C GLY A 111 -2.11 -17.09 11.27
N VAL A 112 -1.27 -16.08 11.01
CA VAL A 112 -0.26 -15.60 11.98
C VAL A 112 -0.91 -15.10 13.26
N ALA A 113 -2.04 -14.36 13.18
CA ALA A 113 -2.75 -13.89 14.35
C ALA A 113 -3.25 -15.06 15.22
N TYR A 114 -3.71 -16.14 14.61
CA TYR A 114 -4.10 -17.36 15.34
C TYR A 114 -2.93 -18.04 16.02
N LEU A 115 -1.75 -18.09 15.41
CA LEU A 115 -0.53 -18.63 16.07
C LEU A 115 -0.16 -17.80 17.29
N LEU A 116 -0.26 -16.47 17.22
CA LEU A 116 -0.02 -15.57 18.36
C LEU A 116 -1.04 -15.74 19.50
N GLN A 117 -2.17 -16.38 19.21
CA GLN A 117 -3.22 -16.74 20.20
C GLN A 117 -3.21 -18.25 20.51
N ASP A 118 -2.10 -18.93 20.29
CA ASP A 118 -1.92 -20.37 20.54
C ASP A 118 -2.95 -21.28 19.84
N ASN A 119 -3.50 -20.84 18.72
CA ASN A 119 -4.50 -21.59 17.94
C ASN A 119 -3.91 -22.13 16.63
N LEU A 120 -3.04 -23.14 16.74
CA LEU A 120 -2.42 -23.78 15.60
C LEU A 120 -3.43 -24.34 14.59
N ALA A 121 -4.53 -24.95 15.08
CA ALA A 121 -5.51 -25.56 14.20
C ALA A 121 -6.16 -24.54 13.25
N LYS A 122 -6.46 -23.33 13.74
CA LYS A 122 -6.98 -22.26 12.89
C LYS A 122 -5.94 -21.72 11.90
N ALA A 123 -4.68 -21.61 12.29
CA ALA A 123 -3.63 -21.22 11.37
C ALA A 123 -3.49 -22.22 10.21
N GLU A 124 -3.58 -23.53 10.49
CA GLU A 124 -3.52 -24.60 9.50
C GLU A 124 -4.73 -24.58 8.54
N GLU A 125 -5.93 -24.21 9.02
CA GLU A 125 -7.09 -24.00 8.16
C GLU A 125 -6.81 -22.92 7.10
N HIS A 126 -6.18 -21.80 7.51
CA HIS A 126 -5.83 -20.71 6.59
C HIS A 126 -4.69 -21.09 5.64
N LEU A 127 -3.71 -21.87 6.09
CA LEU A 127 -2.68 -22.43 5.21
C LEU A 127 -3.31 -23.36 4.15
N ALA A 128 -4.26 -24.20 4.54
CA ALA A 128 -4.97 -25.06 3.60
C ALA A 128 -5.79 -24.27 2.58
N ALA A 129 -6.39 -23.13 3.00
CA ALA A 129 -7.07 -22.22 2.09
C ALA A 129 -6.08 -21.61 1.08
N LEU A 130 -4.92 -21.12 1.52
CA LEU A 130 -3.88 -20.59 0.63
C LEU A 130 -3.41 -21.63 -0.38
N LYS A 131 -3.24 -22.87 0.03
CA LYS A 131 -2.88 -23.97 -0.88
C LYS A 131 -3.89 -24.18 -2.01
N GLN A 132 -5.18 -23.92 -1.74
CA GLN A 132 -6.24 -24.01 -2.77
C GLN A 132 -6.32 -22.74 -3.64
N ILE A 133 -5.94 -21.59 -3.08
CA ILE A 133 -5.97 -20.31 -3.78
C ILE A 133 -4.79 -20.19 -4.74
N CYS A 134 -3.59 -20.61 -4.32
CA CYS A 134 -2.36 -20.56 -5.08
C CYS A 134 -2.19 -21.85 -5.90
N LEU A 135 -2.26 -21.74 -7.23
CA LEU A 135 -2.05 -22.89 -8.12
C LEU A 135 -0.60 -23.42 -8.08
N ILE A 136 0.34 -22.53 -7.82
CA ILE A 136 1.74 -22.80 -7.47
C ILE A 136 1.99 -22.12 -6.14
N PRO A 137 2.96 -22.56 -5.31
CA PRO A 137 3.27 -21.87 -4.06
C PRO A 137 3.43 -20.37 -4.29
N CYS A 138 2.75 -19.58 -3.47
CA CYS A 138 2.81 -18.12 -3.46
C CYS A 138 3.47 -17.67 -2.16
N GLU A 139 4.00 -16.46 -2.13
CA GLU A 139 4.71 -15.91 -0.99
C GLU A 139 3.91 -16.05 0.30
N GLU A 140 2.62 -15.72 0.27
CA GLU A 140 1.75 -15.80 1.44
C GLU A 140 1.55 -17.23 1.99
N TYR A 141 1.59 -18.24 1.10
CA TYR A 141 1.58 -19.63 1.52
C TYR A 141 2.89 -20.02 2.19
N GLU A 142 4.02 -19.68 1.57
CA GLU A 142 5.36 -20.03 2.06
C GLU A 142 5.63 -19.35 3.41
N ASP A 143 5.21 -18.09 3.57
CA ASP A 143 5.38 -17.33 4.80
C ASP A 143 4.56 -17.93 5.96
N LEU A 144 3.28 -18.24 5.73
CA LEU A 144 2.45 -18.86 6.77
C LEU A 144 2.93 -20.28 7.11
N GLU A 145 3.37 -21.07 6.12
CA GLU A 145 3.94 -22.38 6.35
C GLU A 145 5.21 -22.31 7.24
N ALA A 146 6.08 -21.33 6.97
CA ALA A 146 7.27 -21.08 7.78
C ALA A 146 6.93 -20.65 9.20
N GLU A 147 5.90 -19.79 9.39
CA GLU A 147 5.44 -19.38 10.73
C GLU A 147 4.88 -20.58 11.52
N ILE A 148 4.08 -21.43 10.88
CA ILE A 148 3.56 -22.66 11.51
C ILE A 148 4.72 -23.60 11.91
N ALA A 149 5.73 -23.75 11.05
CA ALA A 149 6.89 -24.57 11.35
C ALA A 149 7.68 -24.03 12.57
N ARG A 150 7.87 -22.70 12.64
CA ARG A 150 8.51 -22.03 13.79
C ARG A 150 7.70 -22.24 15.07
N TYR A 151 6.39 -22.04 15.00
CA TYR A 151 5.49 -22.25 16.13
C TYR A 151 5.63 -23.68 16.68
N ARG A 152 5.54 -24.69 15.81
CA ARG A 152 5.68 -26.11 16.20
C ARG A 152 7.03 -26.40 16.86
N ALA A 153 8.13 -25.89 16.30
CA ALA A 153 9.46 -26.07 16.88
C ALA A 153 9.57 -25.48 18.29
N GLN A 154 8.97 -24.31 18.53
CA GLN A 154 8.97 -23.66 19.84
C GLN A 154 8.11 -24.39 20.89
N HIS A 155 7.11 -25.16 20.44
CA HIS A 155 6.18 -25.87 21.34
C HIS A 155 6.43 -27.38 21.39
N ALA A 156 7.38 -27.92 20.65
CA ALA A 156 7.71 -29.36 20.61
C ALA A 156 8.15 -29.96 21.97
N GLY A 157 8.55 -29.12 22.92
CA GLY A 157 8.99 -29.56 24.26
C GLY A 157 7.97 -29.34 25.39
N ARG A 158 6.74 -28.95 25.08
CA ARG A 158 5.71 -28.58 26.07
C ARG A 158 4.62 -29.65 26.27
N GLY A 159 4.79 -30.84 25.65
CA GLY A 159 3.88 -31.99 25.74
C GLY A 159 4.37 -33.11 26.65
#